data_1597dfd2cbd36c38826fc089d562cef3
#
_entry.id   1597dfd2cbd36c38826fc089d562cef3
#
_cell.length_a   1.000
_cell.length_b   1.000
_cell.length_c   1.000
_cell.angle_alpha   90.00
_cell.angle_beta   90.00
_cell.angle_gamma   90.00
#
_symmetry.space_group_name_H-M   'P 1'
#
loop_
_entity.id
_entity.type
_entity.pdbx_description
1 polymer ?
#
loop_
_entity_poly.entity_id
_entity_poly.type
_entity_poly.pdbx_seq_one_letter_code
_entity_poly.pdbx_strand_id
1 'polypeptide(L)'
;YALPYARETPFLKRLPLVGKVLEWRMVIKICEAVTRFRKFVGWLAVINGVGVTVYTGLLLQSFPAVALWANPGVPLLFTVSAFSTAMAFLLLIMYTVIKDAEDTRIRLLYERIDLVLISAELVILFSFFFYLKRGSESAMRSWELLFTDFGWLIGFIGFGLIVPFFLELRGVVKGWTSHVPIITASVLVLMGGYLLRHYFMYAGIYAYPW
;
A
#
# COMPACT_ATOMS: atom_id res chain seq x y z
N TYR A 1 7.11 11.44 -14.50
CA TYR A 1 6.02 12.36 -14.15
C TYR A 1 6.42 13.27 -12.97
N ALA A 2 7.02 12.74 -11.91
CA ALA A 2 7.46 13.49 -10.73
C ALA A 2 8.69 14.40 -10.94
N LEU A 3 9.52 14.13 -11.93
CA LEU A 3 10.77 14.87 -12.17
C LEU A 3 10.62 16.39 -12.34
N PRO A 4 9.62 16.92 -13.09
CA PRO A 4 9.42 18.36 -13.20
C PRO A 4 9.12 19.02 -11.85
N TYR A 5 8.30 18.37 -11.02
CA TYR A 5 7.96 18.86 -9.66
C TYR A 5 9.10 18.74 -8.68
N ALA A 6 9.88 17.64 -8.76
CA ALA A 6 11.08 17.45 -7.96
C ALA A 6 12.12 18.55 -8.17
N ARG A 7 12.19 19.09 -9.39
CA ARG A 7 13.09 20.21 -9.72
C ARG A 7 12.67 21.54 -9.08
N GLU A 8 11.39 21.72 -8.80
CA GLU A 8 10.87 22.94 -8.16
C GLU A 8 10.97 22.90 -6.62
N THR A 9 11.10 21.71 -6.04
CA THR A 9 11.17 21.56 -4.57
C THR A 9 12.53 21.98 -4.01
N PRO A 10 12.58 22.96 -3.09
CA PRO A 10 13.82 23.48 -2.53
C PRO A 10 14.59 22.46 -1.69
N PHE A 11 13.90 21.44 -1.14
CA PHE A 11 14.50 20.37 -0.35
C PHE A 11 15.41 19.48 -1.20
N LEU A 12 14.99 19.08 -2.40
CA LEU A 12 15.78 18.23 -3.29
C LEU A 12 17.00 18.94 -3.87
N LYS A 13 16.93 20.26 -4.05
CA LYS A 13 18.08 21.08 -4.47
C LYS A 13 19.18 21.16 -3.42
N ARG A 14 18.87 20.97 -2.14
CA ARG A 14 19.85 20.99 -1.05
C ARG A 14 20.71 19.73 -0.99
N LEU A 15 20.32 18.65 -1.63
CA LEU A 15 21.10 17.41 -1.70
C LEU A 15 22.16 17.53 -2.82
N PRO A 16 23.47 17.53 -2.52
CA PRO A 16 24.52 17.91 -3.46
C PRO A 16 24.62 16.98 -4.69
N LEU A 17 24.25 15.71 -4.57
CA LEU A 17 24.22 14.75 -5.67
C LEU A 17 22.95 14.91 -6.52
N VAL A 18 21.80 15.08 -5.90
CA VAL A 18 20.50 15.19 -6.56
C VAL A 18 20.39 16.52 -7.29
N GLY A 19 20.88 17.62 -6.72
CA GLY A 19 20.89 18.95 -7.35
C GLY A 19 21.67 18.94 -8.68
N LYS A 20 22.88 18.37 -8.72
CA LYS A 20 23.70 18.27 -9.94
C LYS A 20 23.03 17.43 -11.02
N VAL A 21 22.36 16.33 -10.66
CA VAL A 21 21.63 15.48 -11.60
C VAL A 21 20.42 16.20 -12.17
N LEU A 22 19.68 16.96 -11.36
CA LEU A 22 18.50 17.73 -11.78
C LEU A 22 18.85 18.92 -12.70
N GLU A 23 20.08 19.43 -12.64
CA GLU A 23 20.57 20.52 -13.51
C GLU A 23 21.17 19.99 -14.82
N TRP A 24 21.29 18.71 -14.99
CA TRP A 24 21.88 18.13 -16.20
C TRP A 24 20.99 18.40 -17.43
N ARG A 25 21.58 18.88 -18.52
CA ARG A 25 20.86 19.26 -19.77
C ARG A 25 19.93 18.17 -20.29
N MET A 26 20.31 16.89 -20.11
CA MET A 26 19.49 15.75 -20.51
C MET A 26 18.21 15.65 -19.66
N VAL A 27 18.34 15.83 -18.34
CA VAL A 27 17.20 15.81 -17.41
C VAL A 27 16.25 16.98 -17.70
N ILE A 28 16.78 18.16 -18.04
CA ILE A 28 15.97 19.32 -18.41
C ILE A 28 15.12 19.03 -19.64
N LYS A 29 15.73 18.49 -20.72
CA LYS A 29 15.00 18.13 -21.95
C LYS A 29 13.95 17.06 -21.71
N ILE A 30 14.26 16.06 -20.88
CA ILE A 30 13.29 15.03 -20.49
C ILE A 30 12.13 15.66 -19.70
N CYS A 31 12.41 16.57 -18.76
CA CYS A 31 11.37 17.29 -18.02
C CYS A 31 10.46 18.11 -18.93
N GLU A 32 11.00 18.80 -19.90
CA GLU A 32 10.22 19.57 -20.89
C GLU A 32 9.35 18.65 -21.78
N ALA A 33 9.89 17.54 -22.24
CA ALA A 33 9.15 16.54 -23.00
C ALA A 33 8.01 15.92 -22.16
N VAL A 34 8.30 15.55 -20.90
CA VAL A 34 7.30 14.99 -19.98
C VAL A 34 6.20 16.00 -19.68
N THR A 35 6.52 17.29 -19.48
CA THR A 35 5.50 18.33 -19.26
C THR A 35 4.61 18.50 -20.48
N ARG A 36 5.16 18.41 -21.69
CA ARG A 36 4.38 18.50 -22.95
C ARG A 36 3.40 17.35 -23.10
N PHE A 37 3.79 16.13 -22.71
CA PHE A 37 2.96 14.92 -22.78
C PHE A 37 2.40 14.48 -21.41
N ARG A 38 2.27 15.40 -20.47
CA ARG A 38 1.91 15.13 -19.06
C ARG A 38 0.71 14.20 -18.89
N LYS A 39 -0.37 14.42 -19.66
CA LYS A 39 -1.56 13.58 -19.56
C LYS A 39 -1.29 12.13 -20.00
N PHE A 40 -0.61 11.96 -21.12
CA PHE A 40 -0.27 10.64 -21.66
C PHE A 40 0.66 9.87 -20.72
N VAL A 41 1.73 10.51 -20.25
CA VAL A 41 2.66 9.90 -19.29
C VAL A 41 1.97 9.58 -17.98
N GLY A 42 1.03 10.42 -17.53
CA GLY A 42 0.21 10.16 -16.34
C GLY A 42 -0.65 8.91 -16.48
N TRP A 43 -1.36 8.77 -17.59
CA TRP A 43 -2.16 7.57 -17.86
C TRP A 43 -1.30 6.31 -17.97
N LEU A 44 -0.16 6.40 -18.64
CA LEU A 44 0.78 5.29 -18.74
C LEU A 44 1.31 4.88 -17.37
N ALA A 45 1.63 5.83 -16.50
CA ALA A 45 2.06 5.56 -15.11
C ALA A 45 0.96 4.85 -14.31
N VAL A 46 -0.30 5.29 -14.42
CA VAL A 46 -1.44 4.65 -13.75
C VAL A 46 -1.62 3.20 -14.23
N ILE A 47 -1.64 2.98 -15.55
CA ILE A 47 -1.82 1.63 -16.13
C ILE A 47 -0.68 0.71 -15.67
N ASN A 48 0.56 1.16 -15.74
CA ASN A 48 1.71 0.36 -15.26
C ASN A 48 1.64 0.13 -13.75
N GLY A 49 1.30 1.13 -12.95
CA GLY A 49 1.16 0.99 -11.50
C GLY A 49 0.11 -0.07 -11.12
N VAL A 50 -1.08 0.02 -11.70
CA VAL A 50 -2.13 -0.99 -11.51
C VAL A 50 -1.66 -2.36 -12.00
N GLY A 51 -1.04 -2.43 -13.18
CA GLY A 51 -0.49 -3.66 -13.73
C GLY A 51 0.50 -4.36 -12.80
N VAL A 52 1.41 -3.62 -12.19
CA VAL A 52 2.40 -4.16 -11.23
C VAL A 52 1.71 -4.69 -9.97
N THR A 53 0.73 -3.98 -9.41
CA THR A 53 0.03 -4.43 -8.20
C THR A 53 -0.75 -5.73 -8.44
N VAL A 54 -1.47 -5.81 -9.55
CA VAL A 54 -2.22 -7.01 -9.94
C VAL A 54 -1.27 -8.18 -10.27
N TYR A 55 -0.19 -7.90 -11.02
CA TYR A 55 0.80 -8.90 -11.40
C TYR A 55 1.42 -9.61 -10.19
N THR A 56 1.76 -8.89 -9.13
CA THR A 56 2.36 -9.50 -7.92
C THR A 56 1.43 -10.53 -7.27
N GLY A 57 0.13 -10.23 -7.19
CA GLY A 57 -0.86 -11.16 -6.66
C GLY A 57 -1.11 -12.35 -7.59
N LEU A 58 -1.19 -12.13 -8.91
CA LEU A 58 -1.35 -13.20 -9.89
C LEU A 58 -0.13 -14.14 -9.93
N LEU A 59 1.08 -13.58 -9.76
CA LEU A 59 2.31 -14.37 -9.69
C LEU A 59 2.25 -15.36 -8.52
N LEU A 60 1.83 -14.93 -7.33
CA LEU A 60 1.66 -15.83 -6.18
C LEU A 60 0.58 -16.88 -6.46
N GLN A 61 -0.56 -16.47 -7.02
CA GLN A 61 -1.66 -17.39 -7.35
C GLN A 61 -1.26 -18.46 -8.35
N SER A 62 -0.27 -18.22 -9.19
CA SER A 62 0.20 -19.18 -10.20
C SER A 62 0.95 -20.40 -9.63
N PHE A 63 1.18 -20.45 -8.31
CA PHE A 63 1.82 -21.56 -7.61
C PHE A 63 0.79 -22.49 -6.94
N PRO A 64 0.26 -23.51 -7.64
CA PRO A 64 -0.79 -24.38 -7.10
C PRO A 64 -0.30 -25.29 -5.96
N ALA A 65 1.01 -25.48 -5.84
CA ALA A 65 1.63 -26.28 -4.78
C ALA A 65 1.53 -25.63 -3.38
N VAL A 66 1.21 -24.35 -3.31
CA VAL A 66 1.02 -23.62 -2.04
C VAL A 66 -0.45 -23.20 -1.95
N ALA A 67 -1.22 -23.93 -1.15
CA ALA A 67 -2.66 -23.75 -1.03
C ALA A 67 -3.05 -22.33 -0.52
N LEU A 68 -2.20 -21.70 0.29
CA LEU A 68 -2.36 -20.31 0.74
C LEU A 68 -2.37 -19.34 -0.44
N TRP A 69 -1.49 -19.54 -1.43
CA TRP A 69 -1.32 -18.64 -2.57
C TRP A 69 -2.26 -18.94 -3.72
N ALA A 70 -2.60 -20.23 -3.92
CA ALA A 70 -3.49 -20.73 -4.97
C ALA A 70 -4.97 -20.36 -4.75
N ASN A 71 -5.23 -19.12 -4.33
CA ASN A 71 -6.56 -18.61 -4.03
C ASN A 71 -6.83 -17.33 -4.82
N PRO A 72 -7.97 -17.19 -5.50
CA PRO A 72 -8.32 -15.98 -6.25
C PRO A 72 -8.44 -14.71 -5.39
N GLY A 73 -8.58 -14.86 -4.07
CA GLY A 73 -8.55 -13.74 -3.12
C GLY A 73 -7.18 -13.08 -2.98
N VAL A 74 -6.08 -13.78 -3.31
CA VAL A 74 -4.71 -13.25 -3.15
C VAL A 74 -4.43 -12.06 -4.06
N PRO A 75 -4.68 -12.11 -5.38
CA PRO A 75 -4.50 -10.96 -6.25
C PRO A 75 -5.32 -9.74 -5.81
N LEU A 76 -6.57 -9.99 -5.37
CA LEU A 76 -7.45 -8.93 -4.90
C LEU A 76 -6.92 -8.30 -3.61
N LEU A 77 -6.52 -9.11 -2.64
CA LEU A 77 -5.95 -8.66 -1.37
C LEU A 77 -4.69 -7.83 -1.57
N PHE A 78 -3.75 -8.33 -2.39
CA PHE A 78 -2.50 -7.63 -2.68
C PHE A 78 -2.72 -6.32 -3.41
N THR A 79 -3.70 -6.27 -4.32
CA THR A 79 -4.05 -5.05 -5.04
C THR A 79 -4.65 -4.00 -4.10
N VAL A 80 -5.63 -4.37 -3.28
CA VAL A 80 -6.27 -3.44 -2.33
C VAL A 80 -5.26 -2.94 -1.30
N SER A 81 -4.43 -3.84 -0.74
CA SER A 81 -3.37 -3.48 0.20
C SER A 81 -2.31 -2.56 -0.42
N ALA A 82 -1.98 -2.75 -1.70
CA ALA A 82 -1.05 -1.87 -2.39
C ALA A 82 -1.63 -0.45 -2.59
N PHE A 83 -2.91 -0.32 -2.90
CA PHE A 83 -3.57 0.98 -2.99
C PHE A 83 -3.66 1.66 -1.63
N SER A 84 -4.02 0.95 -0.55
CA SER A 84 -4.05 1.50 0.80
C SER A 84 -2.67 1.99 1.24
N THR A 85 -1.63 1.18 1.09
CA THR A 85 -0.26 1.61 1.40
C THR A 85 0.20 2.80 0.55
N ALA A 86 -0.24 2.92 -0.71
CA ALA A 86 0.06 4.08 -1.55
C ALA A 86 -0.63 5.35 -1.04
N MET A 87 -1.91 5.27 -0.62
CA MET A 87 -2.63 6.40 -0.03
C MET A 87 -1.99 6.85 1.28
N ALA A 88 -1.66 5.92 2.16
CA ALA A 88 -0.96 6.19 3.41
C ALA A 88 0.41 6.87 3.16
N PHE A 89 1.15 6.41 2.16
CA PHE A 89 2.44 7.02 1.78
C PHE A 89 2.28 8.44 1.24
N LEU A 90 1.26 8.69 0.43
CA LEU A 90 0.95 10.04 -0.06
C LEU A 90 0.57 10.98 1.09
N LEU A 91 -0.28 10.53 2.02
CA LEU A 91 -0.64 11.30 3.21
C LEU A 91 0.61 11.60 4.04
N LEU A 92 1.47 10.63 4.26
CA LEU A 92 2.72 10.82 5.00
C LEU A 92 3.61 11.88 4.35
N ILE A 93 3.81 11.86 3.04
CA ILE A 93 4.58 12.87 2.31
C ILE A 93 3.92 14.25 2.42
N MET A 94 2.61 14.34 2.27
CA MET A 94 1.89 15.61 2.36
C MET A 94 2.13 16.30 3.70
N TYR A 95 2.11 15.53 4.80
CA TYR A 95 2.26 16.09 6.14
C TYR A 95 3.71 16.30 6.59
N THR A 96 4.66 15.53 6.06
CA THR A 96 6.07 15.63 6.50
C THR A 96 6.92 16.52 5.59
N VAL A 97 6.70 16.44 4.28
CA VAL A 97 7.57 17.09 3.27
C VAL A 97 6.95 18.39 2.75
N ILE A 98 5.68 18.36 2.37
CA ILE A 98 5.05 19.47 1.65
C ILE A 98 4.58 20.58 2.61
N LYS A 99 4.23 20.24 3.86
CA LYS A 99 3.79 21.14 4.96
C LYS A 99 2.70 22.19 4.62
N ASP A 100 2.51 22.50 3.34
CA ASP A 100 1.52 23.45 2.81
C ASP A 100 0.20 22.76 2.41
N ALA A 101 -0.06 21.56 2.95
CA ALA A 101 -1.29 20.83 2.66
C ALA A 101 -2.52 21.48 3.34
N GLU A 102 -2.73 22.77 3.10
CA GLU A 102 -3.91 23.52 3.57
C GLU A 102 -5.19 23.07 2.85
N ASP A 103 -5.08 22.26 1.77
CA ASP A 103 -6.26 21.81 1.05
C ASP A 103 -6.93 20.63 1.78
N THR A 104 -7.73 21.02 2.80
CA THR A 104 -8.52 20.12 3.63
C THR A 104 -9.39 19.15 2.81
N ARG A 105 -9.77 19.53 1.59
CA ARG A 105 -10.59 18.69 0.69
C ARG A 105 -9.80 17.50 0.14
N ILE A 106 -8.58 17.72 -0.31
CA ILE A 106 -7.72 16.65 -0.86
C ILE A 106 -7.35 15.67 0.25
N ARG A 107 -7.03 16.18 1.43
CA ARG A 107 -6.75 15.36 2.61
C ARG A 107 -7.91 14.44 2.96
N LEU A 108 -9.09 14.99 3.13
CA LEU A 108 -10.31 14.23 3.46
C LEU A 108 -10.66 13.22 2.38
N LEU A 109 -10.37 13.52 1.11
CA LEU A 109 -10.54 12.58 0.03
C LEU A 109 -9.62 11.37 0.19
N TYR A 110 -8.34 11.58 0.46
CA TYR A 110 -7.38 10.48 0.64
C TYR A 110 -7.68 9.65 1.88
N GLU A 111 -8.03 10.28 3.01
CA GLU A 111 -8.45 9.58 4.23
C GLU A 111 -9.71 8.72 3.98
N ARG A 112 -10.69 9.24 3.24
CA ARG A 112 -11.90 8.47 2.88
C ARG A 112 -11.60 7.30 1.95
N ILE A 113 -10.74 7.50 0.97
CA ILE A 113 -10.34 6.43 0.04
C ILE A 113 -9.60 5.34 0.83
N ASP A 114 -8.66 5.71 1.70
CA ASP A 114 -7.89 4.75 2.49
C ASP A 114 -8.79 3.98 3.47
N LEU A 115 -9.72 4.64 4.14
CA LEU A 115 -10.73 4.00 4.99
C LEU A 115 -11.56 2.95 4.23
N VAL A 116 -11.98 3.24 3.00
CA VAL A 116 -12.69 2.29 2.15
C VAL A 116 -11.79 1.11 1.76
N LEU A 117 -10.52 1.37 1.44
CA LEU A 117 -9.56 0.32 1.09
C LEU A 117 -9.25 -0.60 2.28
N ILE A 118 -9.02 -0.05 3.47
CA ILE A 118 -8.83 -0.84 4.70
C ILE A 118 -10.08 -1.67 5.01
N SER A 119 -11.28 -1.09 4.84
CA SER A 119 -12.54 -1.83 5.02
C SER A 119 -12.65 -3.00 4.03
N ALA A 120 -12.32 -2.77 2.76
CA ALA A 120 -12.30 -3.81 1.73
C ALA A 120 -11.26 -4.90 2.05
N GLU A 121 -10.06 -4.51 2.52
CA GLU A 121 -9.01 -5.44 2.94
C GLU A 121 -9.48 -6.34 4.08
N LEU A 122 -10.16 -5.80 5.09
CA LEU A 122 -10.75 -6.59 6.19
C LEU A 122 -11.79 -7.60 5.70
N VAL A 123 -12.69 -7.19 4.78
CA VAL A 123 -13.71 -8.08 4.21
C VAL A 123 -13.07 -9.20 3.38
N ILE A 124 -12.07 -8.86 2.56
CA ILE A 124 -11.35 -9.84 1.74
C ILE A 124 -10.59 -10.82 2.63
N LEU A 125 -9.89 -10.34 3.67
CA LEU A 125 -9.19 -11.18 4.64
C LEU A 125 -10.14 -12.13 5.36
N PHE A 126 -11.28 -11.63 5.83
CA PHE A 126 -12.28 -12.47 6.48
C PHE A 126 -12.76 -13.59 5.56
N SER A 127 -13.13 -13.26 4.32
CA SER A 127 -13.57 -14.21 3.31
C SER A 127 -12.48 -15.23 2.96
N PHE A 128 -11.25 -14.76 2.84
CA PHE A 128 -10.07 -15.55 2.54
C PHE A 128 -9.78 -16.58 3.65
N PHE A 129 -9.79 -16.16 4.91
CA PHE A 129 -9.55 -17.05 6.05
C PHE A 129 -10.67 -18.05 6.27
N PHE A 130 -11.91 -17.66 6.01
CA PHE A 130 -13.03 -18.59 6.04
C PHE A 130 -12.90 -19.71 4.99
N TYR A 131 -12.38 -19.36 3.82
CA TYR A 131 -12.09 -20.31 2.76
C TYR A 131 -10.91 -21.25 3.13
N LEU A 132 -9.81 -20.69 3.67
CA LEU A 132 -8.64 -21.46 4.08
C LEU A 132 -8.97 -22.53 5.14
N LYS A 133 -9.78 -22.17 6.13
CA LYS A 133 -10.20 -23.10 7.20
C LYS A 133 -10.97 -24.31 6.69
N ARG A 134 -11.58 -24.20 5.49
CA ARG A 134 -12.35 -25.30 4.85
C ARG A 134 -11.59 -25.95 3.70
N GLY A 135 -10.36 -25.57 3.45
CA GLY A 135 -9.53 -26.03 2.35
C GLY A 135 -8.81 -27.35 2.64
N SER A 136 -7.73 -27.58 1.91
CA SER A 136 -6.86 -28.74 2.08
C SER A 136 -6.13 -28.72 3.43
N GLU A 137 -5.52 -29.85 3.79
CA GLU A 137 -4.72 -29.97 5.03
C GLU A 137 -3.57 -28.94 5.07
N SER A 138 -2.91 -28.69 3.93
CA SER A 138 -1.87 -27.66 3.81
C SER A 138 -2.42 -26.24 3.99
N ALA A 139 -3.64 -25.96 3.52
CA ALA A 139 -4.31 -24.69 3.75
C ALA A 139 -4.63 -24.49 5.24
N MET A 140 -5.10 -25.54 5.92
CA MET A 140 -5.39 -25.49 7.35
C MET A 140 -4.13 -25.28 8.18
N ARG A 141 -3.01 -25.91 7.85
CA ARG A 141 -1.72 -25.70 8.50
C ARG A 141 -1.22 -24.24 8.32
N SER A 142 -1.37 -23.68 7.12
CA SER A 142 -1.05 -22.27 6.88
C SER A 142 -1.93 -21.33 7.73
N TRP A 143 -3.22 -21.66 7.87
CA TRP A 143 -4.15 -20.94 8.74
C TRP A 143 -3.72 -21.01 10.22
N GLU A 144 -3.39 -22.19 10.72
CA GLU A 144 -2.92 -22.38 12.10
C GLU A 144 -1.64 -21.60 12.39
N LEU A 145 -0.67 -21.62 11.47
CA LEU A 145 0.56 -20.84 11.60
C LEU A 145 0.27 -19.35 11.74
N LEU A 146 -0.59 -18.79 10.89
CA LEU A 146 -0.93 -17.37 10.94
C LEU A 146 -1.65 -17.01 12.23
N PHE A 147 -2.62 -17.83 12.67
CA PHE A 147 -3.41 -17.55 13.87
C PHE A 147 -2.73 -17.89 15.19
N THR A 148 -1.60 -18.59 15.17
CA THR A 148 -0.77 -18.84 16.36
C THR A 148 0.29 -17.76 16.53
N ASP A 149 0.65 -17.03 15.47
CA ASP A 149 1.70 -16.02 15.51
C ASP A 149 1.16 -14.67 16.03
N PHE A 150 1.71 -14.21 17.14
CA PHE A 150 1.36 -12.92 17.75
C PHE A 150 1.69 -11.73 16.83
N GLY A 151 2.74 -11.81 16.05
CA GLY A 151 3.12 -10.76 15.10
C GLY A 151 2.08 -10.58 14.00
N TRP A 152 1.45 -11.68 13.55
CA TRP A 152 0.33 -11.63 12.60
C TRP A 152 -0.91 -11.00 13.26
N LEU A 153 -1.34 -11.52 14.40
CA LEU A 153 -2.58 -11.08 15.03
C LEU A 153 -2.49 -9.65 15.58
N ILE A 154 -1.45 -9.36 16.34
CA ILE A 154 -1.29 -8.05 16.98
C ILE A 154 -0.62 -7.06 16.03
N GLY A 155 0.45 -7.46 15.33
CA GLY A 155 1.21 -6.59 14.47
C GLY A 155 0.43 -6.21 13.21
N PHE A 156 -0.01 -7.21 12.43
CA PHE A 156 -0.72 -6.94 11.17
C PHE A 156 -2.20 -6.61 11.39
N ILE A 157 -2.98 -7.52 12.00
CA ILE A 157 -4.43 -7.31 12.14
C ILE A 157 -4.70 -6.17 13.12
N GLY A 158 -4.06 -6.15 14.30
CA GLY A 158 -4.26 -5.12 15.31
C GLY A 158 -3.72 -3.76 14.88
N PHE A 159 -2.40 -3.64 14.78
CA PHE A 159 -1.76 -2.36 14.50
C PHE A 159 -1.75 -1.99 13.01
N GLY A 160 -1.71 -2.96 12.09
CA GLY A 160 -1.68 -2.71 10.66
C GLY A 160 -3.03 -2.38 10.03
N LEU A 161 -4.14 -2.86 10.61
CA LEU A 161 -5.49 -2.70 10.04
C LEU A 161 -6.48 -2.07 11.02
N ILE A 162 -6.70 -2.66 12.22
CA ILE A 162 -7.77 -2.23 13.12
C ILE A 162 -7.49 -0.84 13.69
N VAL A 163 -6.29 -0.58 14.18
CA VAL A 163 -5.94 0.72 14.76
C VAL A 163 -6.01 1.84 13.72
N PRO A 164 -5.39 1.73 12.52
CA PRO A 164 -5.54 2.73 11.46
C PRO A 164 -7.00 2.95 11.05
N PHE A 165 -7.77 1.87 10.89
CA PHE A 165 -9.19 1.96 10.56
C PHE A 165 -9.96 2.86 11.54
N PHE A 166 -9.81 2.66 12.85
CA PHE A 166 -10.50 3.48 13.85
C PHE A 166 -9.94 4.91 13.93
N LEU A 167 -8.65 5.09 13.73
CA LEU A 167 -8.04 6.41 13.64
C LEU A 167 -8.62 7.19 12.47
N GLU A 168 -8.62 6.64 11.27
CA GLU A 168 -9.13 7.30 10.07
C GLU A 168 -10.65 7.51 10.13
N LEU A 169 -11.42 6.54 10.64
CA LEU A 169 -12.85 6.67 10.85
C LEU A 169 -13.16 7.87 11.75
N ARG A 170 -12.40 8.02 12.85
CA ARG A 170 -12.54 9.18 13.73
C ARG A 170 -12.19 10.49 13.01
N GLY A 171 -11.15 10.47 12.17
CA GLY A 171 -10.72 11.61 11.38
C GLY A 171 -11.79 12.08 10.40
N VAL A 172 -12.37 11.13 9.69
CA VAL A 172 -13.43 11.40 8.70
C VAL A 172 -14.72 11.90 9.36
N VAL A 173 -15.07 11.37 10.55
CA VAL A 173 -16.35 11.72 11.24
C VAL A 173 -16.24 13.01 12.04
N LYS A 174 -15.18 13.17 12.82
CA LYS A 174 -15.04 14.30 13.78
C LYS A 174 -14.08 15.38 13.32
N GLY A 175 -13.31 15.14 12.28
CA GLY A 175 -12.18 15.98 11.87
C GLY A 175 -10.98 15.85 12.84
N TRP A 176 -9.83 16.28 12.37
CA TRP A 176 -8.60 16.27 13.16
C TRP A 176 -8.22 17.68 13.59
N THR A 177 -7.87 17.83 14.85
CA THR A 177 -7.26 19.05 15.40
C THR A 177 -5.73 19.05 15.34
N SER A 178 -5.12 17.87 15.06
CA SER A 178 -3.68 17.68 15.03
C SER A 178 -3.27 16.78 13.86
N HIS A 179 -2.04 16.93 13.35
CA HIS A 179 -1.48 16.11 12.28
C HIS A 179 -0.93 14.75 12.77
N VAL A 180 -0.66 14.63 14.07
CA VAL A 180 -0.03 13.45 14.68
C VAL A 180 -0.81 12.16 14.42
N PRO A 181 -2.15 12.10 14.62
CA PRO A 181 -2.90 10.86 14.39
C PRO A 181 -2.87 10.41 12.93
N ILE A 182 -2.84 11.35 11.97
CA ILE A 182 -2.79 11.02 10.54
C ILE A 182 -1.44 10.40 10.19
N ILE A 183 -0.35 11.01 10.66
CA ILE A 183 1.00 10.48 10.47
C ILE A 183 1.12 9.08 11.11
N THR A 184 0.57 8.92 12.32
CA THR A 184 0.57 7.63 13.01
C THR A 184 -0.21 6.56 12.24
N ALA A 185 -1.41 6.88 11.77
CA ALA A 185 -2.22 5.96 10.96
C ALA A 185 -1.47 5.56 9.69
N SER A 186 -0.91 6.54 8.95
CA SER A 186 -0.15 6.29 7.73
C SER A 186 1.06 5.38 7.95
N VAL A 187 1.81 5.57 9.03
CA VAL A 187 2.96 4.72 9.38
C VAL A 187 2.48 3.30 9.71
N LEU A 188 1.39 3.17 10.46
CA LEU A 188 0.83 1.87 10.82
C LEU A 188 0.32 1.10 9.60
N VAL A 189 -0.35 1.76 8.65
CA VAL A 189 -0.78 1.16 7.36
C VAL A 189 0.41 0.68 6.55
N LEU A 190 1.48 1.48 6.47
CA LEU A 190 2.71 1.08 5.77
C LEU A 190 3.35 -0.14 6.42
N MET A 191 3.44 -0.18 7.74
CA MET A 191 3.91 -1.37 8.49
C MET A 191 2.99 -2.57 8.25
N GLY A 192 1.67 -2.36 8.27
CA GLY A 192 0.68 -3.39 7.98
C GLY A 192 0.88 -4.02 6.60
N GLY A 193 1.03 -3.19 5.56
CA GLY A 193 1.29 -3.66 4.20
C GLY A 193 2.60 -4.44 4.05
N TYR A 194 3.65 -4.08 4.81
CA TYR A 194 4.88 -4.87 4.88
C TYR A 194 4.64 -6.21 5.57
N LEU A 195 3.99 -6.22 6.73
CA LEU A 195 3.70 -7.43 7.50
C LEU A 195 2.80 -8.40 6.73
N LEU A 196 1.79 -7.91 6.01
CA LEU A 196 0.97 -8.73 5.14
C LEU A 196 1.84 -9.55 4.16
N ARG A 197 2.72 -8.88 3.44
CA ARG A 197 3.59 -9.53 2.45
C ARG A 197 4.57 -10.49 3.11
N HIS A 198 5.15 -10.10 4.23
CA HIS A 198 6.08 -10.93 5.00
C HIS A 198 5.40 -12.23 5.46
N TYR A 199 4.24 -12.14 6.10
CA TYR A 199 3.53 -13.31 6.62
C TYR A 199 2.93 -14.19 5.53
N PHE A 200 2.49 -13.62 4.42
CA PHE A 200 2.04 -14.40 3.27
C PHE A 200 3.16 -15.25 2.66
N MET A 201 4.39 -14.75 2.66
CA MET A 201 5.55 -15.55 2.23
C MET A 201 5.93 -16.59 3.29
N TYR A 202 5.92 -16.22 4.56
CA TYR A 202 6.30 -17.09 5.66
C TYR A 202 5.33 -18.28 5.86
N ALA A 203 4.03 -18.03 5.75
CA ALA A 203 3.00 -19.06 5.97
C ALA A 203 2.68 -19.92 4.73
N GLY A 204 3.39 -19.71 3.63
CA GLY A 204 3.25 -20.49 2.41
C GLY A 204 3.80 -21.92 2.57
N ILE A 205 2.95 -22.85 3.04
CA ILE A 205 3.34 -24.27 3.20
C ILE A 205 3.18 -24.98 1.88
N TYR A 206 4.23 -25.69 1.49
CA TYR A 206 4.26 -26.52 0.30
C TYR A 206 3.43 -27.79 0.50
N ALA A 207 2.46 -28.04 -0.37
CA ALA A 207 1.70 -29.29 -0.38
C ALA A 207 2.47 -30.34 -1.17
N TYR A 208 3.01 -31.34 -0.50
CA TYR A 208 3.59 -32.49 -1.17
C TYR A 208 2.47 -33.35 -1.78
N PRO A 209 2.62 -33.82 -3.01
CA PRO A 209 1.57 -34.60 -3.71
C PRO A 209 1.40 -36.05 -3.20
N TRP A 210 2.10 -36.45 -2.14
CA TRP A 210 1.99 -37.77 -1.48
C TRP A 210 1.90 -37.65 0.03
#